data_46d8f62b70dfcd65afba932663039b5e
#
_entry.id   46d8f62b70dfcd65afba932663039b5e
#
_cell.length_a   1.000
_cell.length_b   1.000
_cell.length_c   1.000
_cell.angle_alpha   90.00
_cell.angle_beta   90.00
_cell.angle_gamma   90.00
#
_symmetry.space_group_name_H-M   'P 1'
#
loop_
_entity.id
_entity.type
_entity.pdbx_description
1 polymer ?
#
loop_
_entity_poly.entity_id
_entity_poly.type
_entity_poly.pdbx_seq_one_letter_code
_entity_poly.pdbx_strand_id
1 'polypeptide(L)'
;MSGKPYAEFVKAQLLRNLKIAEELGLINPEGLAELRKGNCATITLGPYKGEEATADHIIPRAVCPELDNQIFNLELLPATLNSSKSDKIGDRQLDFAKKLNSVGLLSAKGLEAVLAKGKR
;
A
#
# COMPACT_ATOMS: atom_id res chain seq x y z
N MET A 1 11.39 -25.32 -8.52
CA MET A 1 10.48 -24.36 -9.13
C MET A 1 10.38 -23.10 -8.31
N SER A 2 10.49 -22.00 -8.98
CA SER A 2 10.32 -20.72 -8.31
C SER A 2 8.92 -20.61 -7.72
N GLY A 3 8.73 -19.67 -6.82
CA GLY A 3 7.44 -19.43 -6.20
C GLY A 3 6.35 -19.13 -7.22
N LYS A 4 5.14 -19.16 -6.73
CA LYS A 4 3.98 -18.85 -7.55
C LYS A 4 4.01 -17.36 -7.94
N PRO A 5 3.34 -16.95 -9.03
CA PRO A 5 3.34 -15.55 -9.46
C PRO A 5 2.96 -14.57 -8.35
N TYR A 6 2.02 -14.95 -7.48
CA TYR A 6 1.65 -14.06 -6.38
C TYR A 6 2.79 -13.85 -5.38
N ALA A 7 3.63 -14.86 -5.16
CA ALA A 7 4.74 -14.73 -4.20
C ALA A 7 5.75 -13.68 -4.68
N GLU A 8 6.06 -13.66 -5.96
CA GLU A 8 6.94 -12.66 -6.54
C GLU A 8 6.32 -11.27 -6.46
N PHE A 9 5.02 -11.17 -6.70
CA PHE A 9 4.31 -9.91 -6.61
C PHE A 9 4.31 -9.36 -5.19
N VAL A 10 4.00 -10.20 -4.20
CA VAL A 10 4.00 -9.78 -2.78
C VAL A 10 5.39 -9.34 -2.37
N LYS A 11 6.42 -10.09 -2.77
CA LYS A 11 7.81 -9.74 -2.48
C LYS A 11 8.16 -8.36 -3.03
N ALA A 12 7.76 -8.09 -4.28
CA ALA A 12 8.04 -6.81 -4.91
C ALA A 12 7.37 -5.65 -4.15
N GLN A 13 6.14 -5.86 -3.69
CA GLN A 13 5.43 -4.84 -2.91
C GLN A 13 6.09 -4.59 -1.56
N LEU A 14 6.54 -5.65 -0.89
CA LEU A 14 7.25 -5.50 0.38
C LEU A 14 8.57 -4.76 0.21
N LEU A 15 9.32 -5.08 -0.84
CA LEU A 15 10.58 -4.41 -1.14
C LEU A 15 10.35 -2.93 -1.48
N ARG A 16 9.26 -2.63 -2.19
CA ARG A 16 8.89 -1.26 -2.50
C ARG A 16 8.61 -0.46 -1.23
N ASN A 17 7.84 -1.02 -0.30
CA ASN A 17 7.56 -0.36 0.96
C ASN A 17 8.81 -0.17 1.81
N LEU A 18 9.71 -1.15 1.78
CA LEU A 18 10.97 -1.05 2.49
C LEU A 18 11.82 0.09 1.94
N LYS A 19 11.84 0.24 0.61
CA LYS A 19 12.57 1.33 -0.03
C LYS A 19 11.95 2.68 0.34
N ILE A 20 10.64 2.78 0.36
CA ILE A 20 9.94 4.00 0.80
C ILE A 20 10.32 4.33 2.24
N ALA A 21 10.32 3.33 3.11
CA ALA A 21 10.70 3.53 4.51
C ALA A 21 12.13 4.05 4.63
N GLU A 22 13.04 3.53 3.82
CA GLU A 22 14.42 4.00 3.78
C GLU A 22 14.50 5.46 3.34
N GLU A 23 13.80 5.81 2.27
CA GLU A 23 13.77 7.18 1.75
C GLU A 23 13.20 8.19 2.73
N LEU A 24 12.23 7.76 3.54
CA LEU A 24 11.61 8.60 4.55
C LEU A 24 12.40 8.63 5.87
N GLY A 25 13.47 7.86 5.95
CA GLY A 25 14.30 7.82 7.16
C GLY A 25 13.66 7.08 8.31
N LEU A 26 12.87 6.05 8.03
CA LEU A 26 12.21 5.25 9.05
C LEU A 26 13.06 4.06 9.50
N ILE A 27 14.08 3.69 8.73
CA ILE A 27 14.96 2.57 9.04
C ILE A 27 16.06 3.05 9.97
N ASN A 28 15.71 3.26 11.22
CA ASN A 28 16.63 3.65 12.28
C ASN A 28 16.08 3.09 13.61
N PRO A 29 16.89 3.07 14.68
CA PRO A 29 16.44 2.47 15.95
C PRO A 29 15.13 3.04 16.48
N GLU A 30 14.95 4.36 16.40
CA GLU A 30 13.75 5.03 16.90
C GLU A 30 12.53 4.65 16.07
N GLY A 31 12.65 4.68 14.73
CA GLY A 31 11.56 4.32 13.84
C GLY A 31 11.15 2.87 13.99
N LEU A 32 12.13 1.97 14.06
CA LEU A 32 11.85 0.55 14.25
C LEU A 32 11.18 0.28 15.60
N ALA A 33 11.61 0.99 16.65
CA ALA A 33 11.02 0.85 17.98
C ALA A 33 9.55 1.28 17.96
N GLU A 34 9.23 2.39 17.29
CA GLU A 34 7.85 2.85 17.19
C GLU A 34 6.99 1.85 16.40
N LEU A 35 7.51 1.33 15.30
CA LEU A 35 6.77 0.35 14.49
C LEU A 35 6.51 -0.94 15.29
N ARG A 36 7.46 -1.36 16.13
CA ARG A 36 7.27 -2.55 16.97
C ARG A 36 6.17 -2.35 18.00
N LYS A 37 5.97 -1.11 18.44
CA LYS A 37 4.90 -0.78 19.39
C LYS A 37 3.55 -0.64 18.70
N GLY A 38 3.51 -0.72 17.36
CA GLY A 38 2.30 -0.51 16.60
C GLY A 38 1.98 0.94 16.36
N ASN A 39 2.92 1.84 16.64
CA ASN A 39 2.75 3.28 16.41
C ASN A 39 3.24 3.67 15.03
N CYS A 40 2.82 4.85 14.58
CA CYS A 40 3.37 5.44 13.37
C CYS A 40 4.77 5.98 13.67
N ALA A 41 5.70 5.77 12.75
CA ALA A 41 7.05 6.30 12.88
C ALA A 41 7.12 7.72 12.32
N THR A 42 7.98 8.55 12.92
CA THR A 42 8.19 9.92 12.44
C THR A 42 9.16 9.93 11.27
N ILE A 43 8.78 10.63 10.21
CA ILE A 43 9.63 10.80 9.02
C ILE A 43 10.80 11.71 9.37
N THR A 44 12.02 11.26 9.06
CA THR A 44 13.24 12.01 9.40
C THR A 44 13.98 12.59 8.21
N LEU A 45 13.59 12.22 6.98
CA LEU A 45 14.26 12.67 5.76
C LEU A 45 13.25 13.20 4.75
N GLY A 46 13.70 14.13 3.92
CA GLY A 46 12.92 14.61 2.79
C GLY A 46 11.96 15.74 3.16
N PRO A 47 11.08 16.11 2.21
CA PRO A 47 10.18 17.26 2.37
C PRO A 47 9.10 17.07 3.42
N TYR A 48 8.85 15.82 3.82
CA TYR A 48 7.81 15.50 4.83
C TYR A 48 8.39 15.24 6.21
N LYS A 49 9.64 15.62 6.43
CA LYS A 49 10.31 15.47 7.73
C LYS A 49 9.46 16.06 8.85
N GLY A 50 9.29 15.31 9.92
CA GLY A 50 8.48 15.72 11.07
C GLY A 50 7.05 15.19 11.04
N GLU A 51 6.56 14.71 9.89
CA GLU A 51 5.24 14.10 9.80
C GLU A 51 5.32 12.63 10.18
N GLU A 52 4.16 12.05 10.47
CA GLU A 52 4.07 10.62 10.70
C GLU A 52 3.94 9.88 9.38
N ALA A 53 4.59 8.72 9.30
CA ALA A 53 4.40 7.80 8.19
C ALA A 53 3.21 6.92 8.51
N THR A 54 2.26 6.83 7.60
CA THR A 54 1.04 6.03 7.78
C THR A 54 0.97 4.94 6.74
N ALA A 55 0.27 3.86 7.08
CA ALA A 55 0.00 2.79 6.11
C ALA A 55 -1.34 3.12 5.43
N ASP A 56 -1.32 3.18 4.11
CA ASP A 56 -2.49 3.52 3.33
C ASP A 56 -2.84 2.39 2.38
N HIS A 57 -4.13 2.20 2.11
CA HIS A 57 -4.58 1.19 1.16
C HIS A 57 -4.42 1.72 -0.25
N ILE A 58 -3.78 0.93 -1.13
CA ILE A 58 -3.64 1.29 -2.54
C ILE A 58 -5.03 1.28 -3.18
N ILE A 59 -5.79 0.19 -2.95
CA ILE A 59 -7.20 0.12 -3.33
C ILE A 59 -8.02 0.33 -2.06
N PRO A 60 -8.87 1.37 -2.01
CA PRO A 60 -9.60 1.69 -0.78
C PRO A 60 -10.46 0.54 -0.26
N ARG A 61 -10.48 0.39 1.05
CA ARG A 61 -11.30 -0.61 1.72
C ARG A 61 -12.78 -0.51 1.32
N ALA A 62 -13.28 0.71 1.19
CA ALA A 62 -14.66 0.95 0.81
C ALA A 62 -15.00 0.39 -0.56
N VAL A 63 -14.01 0.31 -1.45
CA VAL A 63 -14.19 -0.22 -2.80
C VAL A 63 -14.06 -1.73 -2.83
N CYS A 64 -13.08 -2.27 -2.12
CA CYS A 64 -12.79 -3.70 -2.15
C CYS A 64 -12.40 -4.22 -0.78
N PRO A 65 -13.38 -4.58 0.07
CA PRO A 65 -13.11 -5.05 1.44
C PRO A 65 -12.22 -6.29 1.53
N GLU A 66 -12.21 -7.15 0.52
CA GLU A 66 -11.38 -8.36 0.55
C GLU A 66 -9.88 -8.06 0.60
N LEU A 67 -9.48 -6.84 0.22
CA LEU A 67 -8.08 -6.42 0.24
C LEU A 67 -7.69 -5.65 1.50
N ASP A 68 -8.61 -5.47 2.44
CA ASP A 68 -8.41 -4.62 3.62
C ASP A 68 -7.16 -4.98 4.43
N ASN A 69 -7.00 -6.26 4.74
CA ASN A 69 -5.90 -6.72 5.60
C ASN A 69 -4.73 -7.33 4.81
N GLN A 70 -4.67 -7.08 3.51
CA GLN A 70 -3.61 -7.67 2.70
C GLN A 70 -2.41 -6.73 2.63
N ILE A 71 -1.26 -7.22 3.08
CA ILE A 71 -0.05 -6.40 3.16
C ILE A 71 0.38 -5.86 1.79
N PHE A 72 0.11 -6.58 0.72
CA PHE A 72 0.47 -6.13 -0.64
C PHE A 72 -0.40 -4.96 -1.11
N ASN A 73 -1.51 -4.67 -0.42
CA ASN A 73 -2.39 -3.55 -0.73
C ASN A 73 -2.10 -2.31 0.13
N LEU A 74 -1.04 -2.36 0.92
CA LEU A 74 -0.65 -1.25 1.79
C LEU A 74 0.60 -0.56 1.25
N GLU A 75 0.67 0.75 1.45
CA GLU A 75 1.89 1.49 1.17
C GLU A 75 2.08 2.57 2.23
N LEU A 76 3.34 2.92 2.47
CA LEU A 76 3.67 3.96 3.44
C LEU A 76 3.54 5.32 2.79
N LEU A 77 2.85 6.24 3.47
CA LEU A 77 2.68 7.62 3.02
C LEU A 77 2.80 8.58 4.19
N PRO A 78 3.33 9.80 3.94
CA PRO A 78 3.22 10.87 4.94
C PRO A 78 1.76 11.14 5.27
N ALA A 79 1.48 11.45 6.53
CA ALA A 79 0.11 11.66 7.00
C ALA A 79 -0.67 12.68 6.17
N THR A 80 -0.03 13.76 5.75
CA THR A 80 -0.66 14.79 4.93
C THR A 80 -1.17 14.21 3.60
N LEU A 81 -0.37 13.37 2.94
CA LEU A 81 -0.76 12.76 1.68
C LEU A 81 -1.88 11.75 1.87
N ASN A 82 -1.83 10.98 2.96
CA ASN A 82 -2.87 10.02 3.27
C ASN A 82 -4.20 10.72 3.52
N SER A 83 -4.20 11.79 4.30
CA SER A 83 -5.43 12.51 4.64
C SER A 83 -6.05 13.21 3.43
N SER A 84 -5.26 13.50 2.39
CA SER A 84 -5.77 14.14 1.17
C SER A 84 -6.30 13.14 0.15
N LYS A 85 -6.08 11.84 0.35
CA LYS A 85 -6.60 10.82 -0.56
C LYS A 85 -8.10 10.64 -0.38
N SER A 86 -8.76 10.25 -1.46
CA SER A 86 -10.17 9.92 -1.46
C SER A 86 -10.34 8.47 -1.92
N ASP A 87 -11.58 7.98 -1.92
CA ASP A 87 -11.88 6.62 -2.38
C ASP A 87 -11.91 6.50 -3.91
N LYS A 88 -11.37 7.47 -4.60
CA LYS A 88 -11.35 7.45 -6.06
C LYS A 88 -10.42 6.37 -6.58
N ILE A 89 -10.83 5.79 -7.70
CA ILE A 89 -10.04 4.80 -8.41
C ILE A 89 -9.49 5.45 -9.69
N GLY A 90 -8.19 5.68 -9.70
CA GLY A 90 -7.51 6.18 -10.89
C GLY A 90 -6.86 5.04 -11.67
N ASP A 91 -6.13 5.41 -12.74
CA ASP A 91 -5.47 4.41 -13.59
C ASP A 91 -4.52 3.52 -12.83
N ARG A 92 -3.80 4.07 -11.86
CA ARG A 92 -2.86 3.31 -11.03
C ARG A 92 -3.58 2.17 -10.29
N GLN A 93 -4.72 2.49 -9.68
CA GLN A 93 -5.50 1.49 -8.95
C GLN A 93 -6.11 0.45 -9.88
N LEU A 94 -6.56 0.87 -11.07
CA LEU A 94 -7.10 -0.06 -12.06
C LEU A 94 -6.04 -1.05 -12.51
N ASP A 95 -4.85 -0.56 -12.85
CA ASP A 95 -3.74 -1.42 -13.27
C ASP A 95 -3.31 -2.36 -12.15
N PHE A 96 -3.26 -1.85 -10.92
CA PHE A 96 -2.92 -2.66 -9.76
C PHE A 96 -3.93 -3.79 -9.53
N ALA A 97 -5.23 -3.47 -9.63
CA ALA A 97 -6.29 -4.48 -9.48
C ALA A 97 -6.20 -5.56 -10.55
N LYS A 98 -5.95 -5.17 -11.80
CA LYS A 98 -5.80 -6.12 -12.89
C LYS A 98 -4.60 -7.04 -12.65
N LYS A 99 -3.51 -6.48 -12.15
CA LYS A 99 -2.32 -7.26 -11.83
C LYS A 99 -2.61 -8.25 -10.69
N LEU A 100 -3.28 -7.79 -9.63
CA LEU A 100 -3.65 -8.65 -8.52
C LEU A 100 -4.52 -9.81 -8.98
N ASN A 101 -5.49 -9.54 -9.86
CA ASN A 101 -6.33 -10.59 -10.39
C ASN A 101 -5.52 -11.58 -11.22
N SER A 102 -4.60 -11.07 -12.04
CA SER A 102 -3.78 -11.93 -12.92
C SER A 102 -2.88 -12.90 -12.15
N VAL A 103 -2.46 -12.53 -10.94
CA VAL A 103 -1.59 -13.38 -10.11
C VAL A 103 -2.37 -14.15 -9.04
N GLY A 104 -3.70 -14.09 -9.07
CA GLY A 104 -4.54 -14.86 -8.15
C GLY A 104 -4.77 -14.26 -6.77
N LEU A 105 -4.44 -12.98 -6.57
CA LEU A 105 -4.59 -12.30 -5.29
C LEU A 105 -5.88 -11.49 -5.17
N LEU A 106 -6.62 -11.34 -6.25
CA LEU A 106 -7.89 -10.62 -6.25
C LEU A 106 -8.91 -11.44 -7.03
N SER A 107 -10.08 -11.65 -6.43
CA SER A 107 -11.16 -12.39 -7.07
C SER A 107 -11.70 -11.62 -8.28
N ALA A 108 -12.41 -12.34 -9.18
CA ALA A 108 -13.07 -11.70 -10.32
C ALA A 108 -14.09 -10.68 -9.82
N LYS A 109 -14.79 -11.00 -8.74
CA LYS A 109 -15.79 -10.11 -8.15
C LYS A 109 -15.14 -8.85 -7.59
N GLY A 110 -13.98 -8.99 -6.94
CA GLY A 110 -13.22 -7.85 -6.44
C GLY A 110 -12.72 -6.96 -7.56
N LEU A 111 -12.25 -7.58 -8.65
CA LEU A 111 -11.80 -6.82 -9.82
C LEU A 111 -12.97 -6.04 -10.43
N GLU A 112 -14.13 -6.67 -10.55
CA GLU A 112 -15.33 -5.99 -11.07
C GLU A 112 -15.71 -4.78 -10.22
N ALA A 113 -15.59 -4.90 -8.88
CA ALA A 113 -15.91 -3.80 -7.98
C ALA A 113 -15.00 -2.61 -8.23
N VAL A 114 -13.69 -2.87 -8.42
CA VAL A 114 -12.72 -1.81 -8.69
C VAL A 114 -12.98 -1.17 -10.06
N LEU A 115 -13.24 -1.99 -11.07
CA LEU A 115 -13.53 -1.48 -12.42
C LEU A 115 -14.79 -0.64 -12.44
N ALA A 116 -15.83 -1.06 -11.72
CA ALA A 116 -17.09 -0.32 -11.66
C ALA A 116 -16.88 1.05 -10.99
N LYS A 117 -16.06 1.10 -9.93
CA LYS A 117 -15.79 2.36 -9.25
C LYS A 117 -14.95 3.29 -10.12
N GLY A 118 -14.04 2.74 -10.92
CA GLY A 118 -13.18 3.52 -11.82
C GLY A 118 -13.89 4.04 -13.06
N LYS A 119 -15.00 3.46 -13.43
CA LYS A 119 -15.80 3.92 -14.57
C LYS A 119 -16.72 5.03 -14.15
N ARG A 120 -16.82 6.04 -14.98
CA ARG A 120 -17.70 7.16 -14.72
C ARG A 120 -18.55 7.49 -15.91
#